data_ff3650e0c9eefcf2ef898ab3ec019028
#
_entry.id   ff3650e0c9eefcf2ef898ab3ec019028
#
_cell.length_a   1.000
_cell.length_b   1.000
_cell.length_c   1.000
_cell.angle_alpha   90.00
_cell.angle_beta   90.00
_cell.angle_gamma   90.00
#
_symmetry.space_group_name_H-M   'P 1'
#
loop_
_entity.id
_entity.type
_entity.pdbx_description
1 polymer ?
#
loop_
_entity_poly.entity_id
_entity_poly.type
_entity_poly.pdbx_seq_one_letter_code
_entity_poly.pdbx_strand_id
1 'polypeptide(L)'
;MTLTGTCAGASAAYADDTTGVDASQTMPSDTAMSPGAMPQMDVPDEDVPPNPEHMWTNADMSNDPGAGDNMAPQSGSRLRRAAPNARWGWGTAGPGNAYRTFLQSNGTLMNPTLKVIDVSEHQGDIDWNRVKNSGIDGVILRIGYGYGYEDARFARYLAQVRALKIPFGIYHYSYAYNTDFARKEGDWTVQLLRKYGVTDNAFPIFYDLEQDDWGGHTMPTAAAQYEQIARAYFGALSSAGYSNVYIYSYLNNMNTRLNTTWLQARTKWIAQYNTKLDYTFPHYNGSRGWQYTSKASVPGINGNVDMNVFDKSLYRDVTFRTPHVDDVVWLSQYGVTTGFSDGTFRGMSAVVRQDMAAFLRRVAANRNIGDARTWKPSAEDWKAFTDVHANTPHAEDILWLAHASIADGYGNADGTQRFEGMTKVYRQDMAAFLKRLADLGGKSGGVTPRTDFTDVHANTPHATDIQWLGGARITEGYQNANGSWRYEGMTTVYRQDMAAFLHRLDARLA
;
A
#
# COMPACT_ATOMS: atom_id res chain seq x y z
N MET A 1 -1.64 -19.86 47.64
CA MET A 1 -2.95 -19.66 47.03
C MET A 1 -2.68 -19.53 45.52
N THR A 2 -2.87 -20.63 44.84
CA THR A 2 -2.64 -20.84 43.41
C THR A 2 -3.89 -20.46 42.64
N LEU A 3 -3.78 -19.64 41.61
CA LEU A 3 -4.80 -19.49 40.60
C LEU A 3 -4.18 -19.74 39.20
N THR A 4 -4.47 -20.91 38.68
CA THR A 4 -4.22 -21.33 37.32
C THR A 4 -5.39 -20.87 36.43
N GLY A 5 -5.11 -20.07 35.42
CA GLY A 5 -6.06 -19.70 34.36
C GLY A 5 -5.57 -20.22 33.04
N THR A 6 -6.20 -21.29 32.55
CA THR A 6 -5.96 -21.86 31.21
C THR A 6 -6.76 -21.11 30.17
N CYS A 7 -6.10 -20.52 29.18
CA CYS A 7 -6.73 -20.07 27.93
C CYS A 7 -6.62 -21.19 26.89
N ALA A 8 -7.76 -21.78 26.53
CA ALA A 8 -7.88 -22.74 25.45
C ALA A 8 -7.85 -22.00 24.09
N GLY A 9 -6.88 -22.34 23.26
CA GLY A 9 -6.85 -21.91 21.85
C GLY A 9 -7.74 -22.82 21.01
N ALA A 10 -8.69 -22.26 20.29
CA ALA A 10 -9.45 -22.95 19.26
C ALA A 10 -8.71 -22.87 17.92
N SER A 11 -8.16 -23.98 17.50
CA SER A 11 -7.63 -24.19 16.15
C SER A 11 -8.79 -24.63 15.25
N ALA A 12 -9.16 -23.80 14.27
CA ALA A 12 -10.09 -24.22 13.22
C ALA A 12 -9.28 -24.81 12.06
N ALA A 13 -9.36 -26.12 11.90
CA ALA A 13 -8.88 -26.83 10.72
C ALA A 13 -9.91 -26.64 9.58
N TYR A 14 -9.47 -26.15 8.44
CA TYR A 14 -10.25 -26.18 7.20
C TYR A 14 -10.02 -27.53 6.51
N ALA A 15 -11.07 -28.33 6.44
CA ALA A 15 -11.13 -29.54 5.60
C ALA A 15 -11.39 -29.13 4.16
N ASP A 16 -10.64 -29.72 3.26
CA ASP A 16 -10.82 -29.67 1.80
C ASP A 16 -11.98 -30.56 1.40
N ASP A 17 -13.11 -29.99 0.97
CA ASP A 17 -14.25 -30.74 0.44
C ASP A 17 -14.46 -30.36 -1.02
N THR A 18 -13.91 -31.20 -1.91
CA THR A 18 -14.14 -31.16 -3.35
C THR A 18 -15.39 -31.95 -3.69
N THR A 19 -16.56 -31.31 -3.61
CA THR A 19 -17.78 -31.83 -4.24
C THR A 19 -18.26 -30.86 -5.31
N GLY A 20 -18.43 -31.40 -6.53
CA GLY A 20 -18.81 -30.64 -7.72
C GLY A 20 -20.12 -29.86 -7.54
N VAL A 21 -20.07 -28.59 -7.88
CA VAL A 21 -21.23 -27.72 -7.91
C VAL A 21 -21.83 -27.74 -9.30
N ASP A 22 -23.04 -28.23 -9.38
CA ASP A 22 -23.91 -28.25 -10.56
C ASP A 22 -24.13 -26.81 -11.10
N ALA A 23 -23.88 -26.64 -12.39
CA ALA A 23 -23.90 -25.33 -13.08
C ALA A 23 -25.33 -24.83 -13.44
N SER A 24 -26.37 -25.29 -12.75
CA SER A 24 -27.78 -24.98 -13.08
C SER A 24 -28.54 -24.22 -11.99
N GLN A 25 -27.89 -23.53 -11.09
CA GLN A 25 -28.62 -22.64 -10.17
C GLN A 25 -28.92 -21.30 -10.86
N THR A 26 -30.14 -21.16 -11.34
CA THR A 26 -30.76 -19.90 -11.67
C THR A 26 -30.74 -18.97 -10.46
N MET A 27 -30.21 -17.77 -10.62
CA MET A 27 -30.22 -16.71 -9.61
C MET A 27 -31.65 -16.45 -9.12
N PRO A 28 -31.85 -16.20 -7.83
CA PRO A 28 -33.19 -15.86 -7.32
C PRO A 28 -33.71 -14.61 -8.02
N SER A 29 -34.91 -14.73 -8.60
CA SER A 29 -35.70 -13.61 -9.10
C SER A 29 -36.02 -12.65 -7.96
N ASP A 30 -36.10 -11.35 -8.27
CA ASP A 30 -36.43 -10.17 -7.48
C ASP A 30 -37.41 -10.31 -6.29
N THR A 31 -37.13 -11.15 -5.31
CA THR A 31 -37.76 -11.02 -4.00
C THR A 31 -36.76 -10.38 -3.05
N ALA A 32 -36.75 -9.06 -3.11
CA ALA A 32 -35.99 -8.20 -2.22
C ALA A 32 -36.29 -8.55 -0.76
N MET A 33 -35.24 -8.88 0.00
CA MET A 33 -35.28 -8.59 1.42
C MET A 33 -35.41 -7.07 1.56
N SER A 34 -36.60 -6.59 1.92
CA SER A 34 -36.80 -5.18 2.29
C SER A 34 -36.00 -4.91 3.56
N PRO A 35 -34.89 -4.13 3.51
CA PRO A 35 -34.32 -3.60 4.72
C PRO A 35 -35.38 -2.70 5.37
N GLY A 36 -35.52 -2.78 6.69
CA GLY A 36 -36.44 -1.92 7.42
C GLY A 36 -36.21 -0.47 6.97
N ALA A 37 -37.30 0.23 6.67
CA ALA A 37 -37.27 1.61 6.19
C ALA A 37 -36.44 2.47 7.15
N MET A 38 -35.26 2.95 6.66
CA MET A 38 -34.48 3.95 7.36
C MET A 38 -35.27 5.27 7.36
N PRO A 39 -35.19 6.10 8.41
CA PRO A 39 -35.72 7.44 8.34
C PRO A 39 -35.05 8.16 7.17
N GLN A 40 -35.86 8.58 6.22
CA GLN A 40 -35.41 9.39 5.09
C GLN A 40 -34.88 10.71 5.68
N MET A 41 -33.64 11.10 5.30
CA MET A 41 -33.16 12.42 5.68
C MET A 41 -34.05 13.46 4.98
N ASP A 42 -34.53 14.42 5.76
CA ASP A 42 -35.25 15.57 5.22
C ASP A 42 -34.22 16.48 4.52
N VAL A 43 -34.27 16.50 3.19
CA VAL A 43 -33.36 17.29 2.36
C VAL A 43 -34.16 18.52 1.89
N PRO A 44 -33.79 19.74 2.30
CA PRO A 44 -34.38 20.95 1.78
C PRO A 44 -34.29 21.04 0.25
N ASP A 45 -35.28 21.68 -0.39
CA ASP A 45 -35.32 21.77 -1.87
C ASP A 45 -34.06 22.41 -2.46
N GLU A 46 -33.46 23.38 -1.75
CA GLU A 46 -32.22 24.02 -2.18
C GLU A 46 -30.98 23.10 -2.12
N ASP A 47 -31.04 22.05 -1.31
CA ASP A 47 -29.96 21.07 -1.13
C ASP A 47 -30.17 19.79 -1.93
N VAL A 48 -31.17 19.73 -2.82
CA VAL A 48 -31.40 18.58 -3.70
C VAL A 48 -30.39 18.57 -4.85
N PRO A 49 -29.37 17.70 -4.82
CA PRO A 49 -28.37 17.68 -5.88
C PRO A 49 -28.92 16.98 -7.12
N PRO A 50 -28.47 17.34 -8.34
CA PRO A 50 -28.73 16.54 -9.50
C PRO A 50 -28.04 15.19 -9.36
N ASN A 51 -28.60 14.12 -9.95
CA ASN A 51 -27.87 12.84 -10.03
C ASN A 51 -26.61 13.04 -10.87
N PRO A 52 -25.40 12.81 -10.34
CA PRO A 52 -24.19 13.09 -11.07
C PRO A 52 -24.04 12.13 -12.24
N GLU A 53 -24.32 12.63 -13.44
CA GLU A 53 -23.78 12.06 -14.67
C GLU A 53 -22.34 12.56 -14.78
N HIS A 54 -21.45 11.83 -15.49
CA HIS A 54 -20.07 12.28 -15.68
C HIS A 54 -20.03 13.72 -16.22
N MET A 55 -19.79 14.67 -15.33
CA MET A 55 -19.76 16.09 -15.63
C MET A 55 -18.35 16.59 -16.01
N TRP A 56 -17.57 15.73 -16.66
CA TRP A 56 -16.24 16.10 -17.11
C TRP A 56 -16.30 17.22 -18.13
N THR A 57 -15.54 18.26 -17.89
CA THR A 57 -15.35 19.30 -18.92
C THR A 57 -14.62 18.69 -20.13
N ASN A 58 -15.00 19.10 -21.32
CA ASN A 58 -14.46 18.58 -22.59
C ASN A 58 -12.93 18.56 -22.69
N ALA A 59 -12.22 19.36 -21.89
CA ALA A 59 -10.76 19.44 -21.88
C ALA A 59 -10.08 18.18 -21.32
N ASP A 60 -10.66 17.55 -20.27
CA ASP A 60 -10.07 16.38 -19.63
C ASP A 60 -10.38 15.08 -20.41
N MET A 61 -11.48 15.06 -21.18
CA MET A 61 -11.89 13.91 -21.98
C MET A 61 -11.21 13.85 -23.37
N SER A 62 -10.66 14.96 -23.85
CA SER A 62 -10.05 15.02 -25.20
C SER A 62 -8.79 14.13 -25.33
N ASN A 63 -8.13 13.84 -24.22
CA ASN A 63 -6.90 13.03 -24.15
C ASN A 63 -7.14 11.59 -23.67
N ASP A 64 -8.40 11.16 -23.51
CA ASP A 64 -8.73 9.83 -23.01
C ASP A 64 -8.21 8.75 -23.96
N PRO A 65 -7.22 7.92 -23.54
CA PRO A 65 -6.52 6.99 -24.39
C PRO A 65 -7.27 5.67 -24.64
N GLY A 66 -8.43 5.46 -24.01
CA GLY A 66 -9.09 4.17 -23.97
C GLY A 66 -8.37 3.12 -23.10
N ALA A 67 -8.80 1.88 -23.18
CA ALA A 67 -8.42 0.83 -22.22
C ALA A 67 -6.95 0.36 -22.24
N GLY A 68 -6.18 0.64 -23.29
CA GLY A 68 -4.74 0.30 -23.36
C GLY A 68 -4.39 -1.20 -23.33
N ASP A 69 -5.29 -2.08 -23.76
CA ASP A 69 -5.22 -3.54 -23.54
C ASP A 69 -4.25 -4.32 -24.47
N ASN A 70 -3.41 -3.65 -25.24
CA ASN A 70 -2.64 -4.30 -26.33
C ASN A 70 -1.15 -4.50 -26.04
N MET A 71 -0.74 -4.70 -24.79
CA MET A 71 0.67 -5.00 -24.49
C MET A 71 0.97 -6.50 -24.51
N ALA A 72 2.00 -6.87 -25.26
CA ALA A 72 2.61 -8.18 -25.13
C ALA A 72 3.25 -8.35 -23.73
N PRO A 73 3.26 -9.58 -23.17
CA PRO A 73 3.90 -9.85 -21.90
C PRO A 73 5.36 -9.37 -21.89
N GLN A 74 5.75 -8.60 -20.89
CA GLN A 74 7.16 -8.24 -20.71
C GLN A 74 7.84 -9.34 -19.91
N SER A 75 8.63 -10.17 -20.59
CA SER A 75 9.51 -11.13 -19.93
C SER A 75 10.80 -10.43 -19.52
N GLY A 76 11.12 -10.44 -18.23
CA GLY A 76 12.47 -10.14 -17.78
C GLY A 76 12.63 -9.00 -16.81
N SER A 77 13.32 -9.30 -15.77
CA SER A 77 13.80 -8.48 -14.67
C SER A 77 14.49 -7.20 -15.10
N ARG A 78 14.21 -6.16 -14.38
CA ARG A 78 14.82 -4.84 -14.21
C ARG A 78 13.97 -3.70 -14.72
N LEU A 79 13.67 -2.77 -13.79
CA LEU A 79 13.27 -1.40 -14.05
C LEU A 79 14.29 -0.71 -14.98
N ARG A 80 14.20 -0.94 -16.28
CA ARG A 80 14.84 -0.11 -17.28
C ARG A 80 13.81 0.88 -17.76
N ARG A 81 14.17 2.16 -17.74
CA ARG A 81 13.43 3.20 -18.45
C ARG A 81 13.22 2.70 -19.90
N ALA A 82 11.96 2.49 -20.28
CA ALA A 82 11.66 2.06 -21.64
C ALA A 82 12.09 3.14 -22.62
N ALA A 83 12.50 2.70 -23.83
CA ALA A 83 12.87 3.61 -24.91
C ALA A 83 11.68 4.54 -25.25
N PRO A 84 11.94 5.75 -25.75
CA PRO A 84 10.91 6.59 -26.34
C PRO A 84 10.16 5.79 -27.40
N ASN A 85 8.82 5.76 -27.36
CA ASN A 85 7.90 4.95 -28.17
C ASN A 85 7.61 3.52 -27.66
N ALA A 86 7.89 3.20 -26.38
CA ALA A 86 7.40 1.97 -25.77
C ALA A 86 5.86 1.96 -25.75
N ARG A 87 5.26 0.80 -26.05
CA ARG A 87 3.82 0.59 -25.91
C ARG A 87 3.45 0.76 -24.43
N TRP A 88 2.50 1.63 -24.13
CA TRP A 88 1.94 1.80 -22.79
C TRP A 88 0.78 0.80 -22.57
N GLY A 89 0.38 0.59 -21.30
CA GLY A 89 -0.78 -0.23 -20.92
C GLY A 89 -0.42 -1.42 -20.06
N TRP A 90 -1.32 -2.37 -19.99
CA TRP A 90 -1.25 -3.54 -19.13
C TRP A 90 -0.21 -4.55 -19.59
N GLY A 91 0.48 -5.15 -18.61
CA GLY A 91 1.46 -6.21 -18.80
C GLY A 91 1.53 -7.11 -17.58
N THR A 92 2.50 -8.02 -17.59
CA THR A 92 2.79 -8.92 -16.48
C THR A 92 4.28 -8.95 -16.19
N ALA A 93 4.65 -9.29 -14.95
CA ALA A 93 6.04 -9.45 -14.53
C ALA A 93 6.18 -10.52 -13.46
N GLY A 94 7.43 -10.82 -13.07
CA GLY A 94 7.77 -11.82 -12.08
C GLY A 94 7.82 -13.25 -12.64
N PRO A 95 8.25 -14.22 -11.83
CA PRO A 95 8.31 -15.63 -12.23
C PRO A 95 6.94 -16.14 -12.68
N GLY A 96 6.84 -16.70 -13.88
CA GLY A 96 5.59 -17.20 -14.44
C GLY A 96 4.51 -16.13 -14.68
N ASN A 97 4.90 -14.87 -14.85
CA ASN A 97 3.98 -13.73 -14.99
C ASN A 97 3.06 -13.53 -13.77
N ALA A 98 3.58 -13.74 -12.56
CA ALA A 98 2.82 -13.74 -11.31
C ALA A 98 2.19 -12.40 -10.95
N TYR A 99 2.64 -11.28 -11.52
CA TYR A 99 2.18 -9.93 -11.19
C TYR A 99 1.68 -9.21 -12.42
N ARG A 100 0.57 -8.49 -12.25
CA ARG A 100 0.11 -7.51 -13.23
C ARG A 100 0.94 -6.22 -13.12
N THR A 101 1.23 -5.60 -14.24
CA THR A 101 1.94 -4.32 -14.32
C THR A 101 1.20 -3.35 -15.24
N PHE A 102 1.50 -2.08 -15.09
CA PHE A 102 1.06 -1.05 -16.04
C PHE A 102 2.23 -0.17 -16.43
N LEU A 103 2.56 -0.14 -17.72
CA LEU A 103 3.61 0.70 -18.25
C LEU A 103 3.01 2.01 -18.76
N GLN A 104 3.49 3.13 -18.23
CA GLN A 104 3.13 4.46 -18.70
C GLN A 104 3.92 4.84 -19.96
N SER A 105 3.39 5.72 -20.81
CA SER A 105 4.05 6.14 -22.04
C SER A 105 5.40 6.84 -21.83
N ASN A 106 5.64 7.39 -20.64
CA ASN A 106 6.93 7.97 -20.23
C ASN A 106 7.96 6.93 -19.78
N GLY A 107 7.63 5.63 -19.83
CA GLY A 107 8.48 4.54 -19.41
C GLY A 107 8.42 4.21 -17.91
N THR A 108 7.57 4.89 -17.13
CA THR A 108 7.36 4.55 -15.72
C THR A 108 6.54 3.27 -15.61
N LEU A 109 7.04 2.28 -14.88
CA LEU A 109 6.35 1.02 -14.63
C LEU A 109 5.71 1.04 -13.24
N MET A 110 4.39 0.85 -13.20
CA MET A 110 3.67 0.53 -11.96
C MET A 110 3.66 -1.00 -11.79
N ASN A 111 4.21 -1.49 -10.68
CA ASN A 111 4.41 -2.93 -10.43
C ASN A 111 4.56 -3.23 -8.93
N PRO A 112 3.78 -4.15 -8.38
CA PRO A 112 2.63 -4.82 -8.99
C PRO A 112 1.37 -3.95 -8.93
N THR A 113 0.39 -4.26 -9.79
CA THR A 113 -0.85 -3.48 -9.90
C THR A 113 -2.09 -4.35 -9.86
N LEU A 114 -3.24 -3.69 -9.64
CA LEU A 114 -4.58 -4.24 -9.77
C LEU A 114 -5.32 -3.48 -10.87
N LYS A 115 -6.06 -4.21 -11.70
CA LYS A 115 -6.97 -3.68 -12.70
C LYS A 115 -8.35 -3.52 -12.05
N VAL A 116 -8.77 -2.28 -11.84
CA VAL A 116 -9.97 -1.95 -11.07
C VAL A 116 -10.90 -1.09 -11.92
N ILE A 117 -12.20 -1.36 -11.85
CA ILE A 117 -13.22 -0.49 -12.43
C ILE A 117 -13.94 0.27 -11.33
N ASP A 118 -14.53 1.40 -11.65
CA ASP A 118 -15.51 2.02 -10.77
C ASP A 118 -16.84 2.18 -11.50
N VAL A 119 -17.92 2.04 -10.74
CA VAL A 119 -19.27 1.94 -11.29
C VAL A 119 -20.30 2.59 -10.38
N SER A 120 -21.37 3.07 -11.01
CA SER A 120 -22.57 3.60 -10.40
C SER A 120 -23.82 3.02 -11.08
N GLU A 121 -24.98 3.53 -10.74
CA GLU A 121 -26.23 3.15 -11.40
C GLU A 121 -26.24 3.41 -12.92
N HIS A 122 -25.36 4.28 -13.42
CA HIS A 122 -25.24 4.60 -14.85
C HIS A 122 -24.76 3.42 -15.70
N GLN A 123 -24.07 2.43 -15.13
CA GLN A 123 -23.69 1.20 -15.83
C GLN A 123 -24.86 0.19 -15.96
N GLY A 124 -26.00 0.48 -15.35
CA GLY A 124 -27.23 -0.32 -15.48
C GLY A 124 -27.09 -1.76 -14.97
N ASP A 125 -27.49 -2.73 -15.77
CA ASP A 125 -27.35 -4.14 -15.40
C ASP A 125 -25.99 -4.68 -15.79
N ILE A 126 -25.26 -5.22 -14.78
CA ILE A 126 -23.91 -5.77 -14.95
C ILE A 126 -23.93 -7.28 -14.77
N ASP A 127 -23.35 -8.00 -15.72
CA ASP A 127 -23.03 -9.43 -15.58
C ASP A 127 -21.68 -9.58 -14.84
N TRP A 128 -21.74 -9.65 -13.53
CA TRP A 128 -20.56 -9.74 -12.68
C TRP A 128 -19.73 -11.00 -12.86
N ASN A 129 -20.34 -12.12 -13.36
CA ASN A 129 -19.56 -13.30 -13.72
C ASN A 129 -18.65 -13.04 -14.90
N ARG A 130 -19.16 -12.36 -15.92
CA ARG A 130 -18.32 -11.97 -17.07
C ARG A 130 -17.27 -10.96 -16.69
N VAL A 131 -17.60 -9.96 -15.83
CA VAL A 131 -16.65 -9.00 -15.30
C VAL A 131 -15.51 -9.71 -14.55
N LYS A 132 -15.84 -10.61 -13.61
CA LYS A 132 -14.83 -11.38 -12.86
C LYS A 132 -13.91 -12.17 -13.78
N ASN A 133 -14.46 -12.81 -14.81
CA ASN A 133 -13.70 -13.63 -15.75
C ASN A 133 -12.91 -12.81 -16.79
N SER A 134 -13.15 -11.50 -16.88
CA SER A 134 -12.41 -10.61 -17.80
C SER A 134 -11.06 -10.11 -17.27
N GLY A 135 -10.67 -10.57 -16.07
CA GLY A 135 -9.40 -10.19 -15.46
C GLY A 135 -9.46 -8.86 -14.69
N ILE A 136 -10.64 -8.41 -14.28
CA ILE A 136 -10.81 -7.31 -13.31
C ILE A 136 -10.46 -7.85 -11.93
N ASP A 137 -9.60 -7.13 -11.21
CA ASP A 137 -9.11 -7.50 -9.88
C ASP A 137 -9.99 -6.92 -8.75
N GLY A 138 -10.80 -5.92 -9.05
CA GLY A 138 -11.68 -5.28 -8.06
C GLY A 138 -12.57 -4.20 -8.65
N VAL A 139 -13.46 -3.66 -7.84
CA VAL A 139 -14.43 -2.63 -8.22
C VAL A 139 -14.60 -1.59 -7.11
N ILE A 140 -14.78 -0.33 -7.47
CA ILE A 140 -15.20 0.73 -6.54
C ILE A 140 -16.66 1.06 -6.85
N LEU A 141 -17.55 0.91 -5.86
CA LEU A 141 -19.01 1.09 -6.01
C LEU A 141 -19.43 2.46 -5.48
N ARG A 142 -20.22 3.21 -6.26
CA ARG A 142 -20.86 4.42 -5.73
C ARG A 142 -21.90 4.02 -4.69
N ILE A 143 -21.76 4.53 -3.45
CA ILE A 143 -22.77 4.28 -2.41
C ILE A 143 -23.92 5.29 -2.46
N GLY A 144 -23.62 6.50 -2.90
CA GLY A 144 -24.57 7.60 -3.00
C GLY A 144 -23.88 8.91 -3.36
N TYR A 145 -24.65 9.99 -3.32
CA TYR A 145 -24.19 11.35 -3.63
C TYR A 145 -24.94 12.39 -2.81
N GLY A 146 -24.32 13.51 -2.50
CA GLY A 146 -24.89 14.48 -1.57
C GLY A 146 -25.30 13.82 -0.24
N TYR A 147 -26.26 14.35 0.45
CA TYR A 147 -26.88 13.66 1.60
C TYR A 147 -28.35 13.34 1.32
N GLY A 148 -28.81 12.16 1.79
CA GLY A 148 -30.15 11.66 1.52
C GLY A 148 -30.31 10.85 0.23
N TYR A 149 -29.30 10.80 -0.65
CA TYR A 149 -29.37 10.10 -1.93
C TYR A 149 -28.47 8.87 -1.95
N GLU A 150 -29.09 7.71 -2.10
CA GLU A 150 -28.42 6.43 -2.30
C GLU A 150 -28.34 6.12 -3.79
N ASP A 151 -27.23 5.53 -4.25
CA ASP A 151 -27.14 5.02 -5.62
C ASP A 151 -28.13 3.87 -5.83
N ALA A 152 -28.96 3.97 -6.86
CA ALA A 152 -30.07 3.04 -7.09
C ALA A 152 -29.64 1.59 -7.35
N ARG A 153 -28.38 1.36 -7.70
CA ARG A 153 -27.83 0.03 -7.97
C ARG A 153 -26.87 -0.48 -6.88
N PHE A 154 -26.51 0.36 -5.92
CA PHE A 154 -25.52 0.00 -4.89
C PHE A 154 -25.85 -1.30 -4.15
N ALA A 155 -27.08 -1.41 -3.63
CA ALA A 155 -27.50 -2.60 -2.88
C ALA A 155 -27.34 -3.88 -3.70
N ARG A 156 -27.79 -3.85 -4.96
CA ARG A 156 -27.71 -4.98 -5.89
C ARG A 156 -26.26 -5.32 -6.24
N TYR A 157 -25.47 -4.32 -6.59
CA TYR A 157 -24.06 -4.54 -6.93
C TYR A 157 -23.28 -5.09 -5.75
N LEU A 158 -23.46 -4.53 -4.56
CA LEU A 158 -22.81 -5.00 -3.34
C LEU A 158 -23.12 -6.49 -3.05
N ALA A 159 -24.39 -6.88 -3.15
CA ALA A 159 -24.79 -8.27 -2.95
C ALA A 159 -24.11 -9.20 -3.98
N GLN A 160 -24.07 -8.79 -5.24
CA GLN A 160 -23.48 -9.59 -6.34
C GLN A 160 -21.95 -9.71 -6.22
N VAL A 161 -21.23 -8.62 -5.93
CA VAL A 161 -19.77 -8.65 -5.78
C VAL A 161 -19.34 -9.47 -4.55
N ARG A 162 -20.12 -9.39 -3.44
CA ARG A 162 -19.91 -10.25 -2.26
C ARG A 162 -20.10 -11.72 -2.57
N ALA A 163 -21.20 -12.08 -3.23
CA ALA A 163 -21.49 -13.46 -3.62
C ALA A 163 -20.37 -14.06 -4.50
N LEU A 164 -19.82 -13.26 -5.40
CA LEU A 164 -18.75 -13.65 -6.30
C LEU A 164 -17.33 -13.47 -5.70
N LYS A 165 -17.24 -12.95 -4.48
CA LYS A 165 -15.94 -12.63 -3.81
C LYS A 165 -15.06 -11.71 -4.67
N ILE A 166 -15.66 -10.74 -5.36
CA ILE A 166 -14.92 -9.68 -6.06
C ILE A 166 -14.49 -8.65 -5.01
N PRO A 167 -13.20 -8.34 -4.87
CA PRO A 167 -12.74 -7.27 -3.98
C PRO A 167 -13.39 -5.95 -4.34
N PHE A 168 -13.92 -5.23 -3.35
CA PHE A 168 -14.61 -3.97 -3.62
C PHE A 168 -14.15 -2.84 -2.69
N GLY A 169 -14.35 -1.63 -3.12
CA GLY A 169 -14.30 -0.39 -2.37
C GLY A 169 -15.59 0.41 -2.59
N ILE A 170 -15.61 1.59 -2.04
CA ILE A 170 -16.79 2.45 -2.07
C ILE A 170 -16.35 3.87 -2.40
N TYR A 171 -17.18 4.59 -3.16
CA TYR A 171 -17.05 6.04 -3.25
C TYR A 171 -18.39 6.74 -3.00
N HIS A 172 -18.31 7.93 -2.42
CA HIS A 172 -19.41 8.84 -2.21
C HIS A 172 -19.14 10.13 -2.99
N TYR A 173 -20.02 10.47 -3.92
CA TYR A 173 -19.90 11.67 -4.73
C TYR A 173 -20.35 12.90 -3.94
N SER A 174 -19.47 13.88 -3.76
CA SER A 174 -19.72 15.03 -2.93
C SER A 174 -20.34 16.20 -3.69
N TYR A 175 -21.33 16.83 -3.07
CA TYR A 175 -21.91 18.11 -3.46
C TYR A 175 -21.62 19.22 -2.43
N ALA A 176 -20.72 18.95 -1.48
CA ALA A 176 -20.48 19.83 -0.34
C ALA A 176 -19.85 21.16 -0.74
N TYR A 177 -20.59 22.21 -0.61
CA TYR A 177 -20.14 23.60 -0.77
C TYR A 177 -19.71 24.26 0.56
N ASN A 178 -19.98 23.59 1.69
CA ASN A 178 -19.58 24.02 3.04
C ASN A 178 -19.42 22.83 3.99
N THR A 179 -18.95 23.10 5.21
CA THR A 179 -18.66 22.07 6.22
C THR A 179 -19.90 21.39 6.80
N ASP A 180 -21.04 22.10 6.87
CA ASP A 180 -22.29 21.52 7.38
C ASP A 180 -22.85 20.50 6.41
N PHE A 181 -22.85 20.83 5.12
CA PHE A 181 -23.24 19.91 4.06
C PHE A 181 -22.33 18.66 4.05
N ALA A 182 -21.02 18.85 4.11
CA ALA A 182 -20.05 17.74 4.16
C ALA A 182 -20.25 16.82 5.39
N ARG A 183 -20.58 17.39 6.54
CA ARG A 183 -20.90 16.60 7.74
C ARG A 183 -22.17 15.76 7.51
N LYS A 184 -23.22 16.35 6.91
CA LYS A 184 -24.45 15.62 6.56
C LYS A 184 -24.16 14.49 5.55
N GLU A 185 -23.31 14.71 4.54
CA GLU A 185 -22.85 13.65 3.62
C GLU A 185 -22.13 12.53 4.37
N GLY A 186 -21.26 12.89 5.31
CA GLY A 186 -20.56 11.92 6.15
C GLY A 186 -21.52 11.09 7.02
N ASP A 187 -22.46 11.74 7.69
CA ASP A 187 -23.49 11.09 8.49
C ASP A 187 -24.37 10.17 7.64
N TRP A 188 -24.72 10.59 6.43
CA TRP A 188 -25.48 9.80 5.47
C TRP A 188 -24.67 8.58 4.98
N THR A 189 -23.42 8.77 4.62
CA THR A 189 -22.52 7.66 4.24
C THR A 189 -22.43 6.63 5.36
N VAL A 190 -22.28 7.08 6.62
CA VAL A 190 -22.26 6.17 7.80
C VAL A 190 -23.57 5.39 7.93
N GLN A 191 -24.71 6.03 7.72
CA GLN A 191 -26.00 5.35 7.74
C GLN A 191 -26.07 4.26 6.68
N LEU A 192 -25.67 4.54 5.44
CA LEU A 192 -25.65 3.57 4.35
C LEU A 192 -24.67 2.42 4.63
N LEU A 193 -23.46 2.73 5.10
CA LEU A 193 -22.46 1.70 5.47
C LEU A 193 -23.01 0.76 6.54
N ARG A 194 -23.71 1.27 7.54
CA ARG A 194 -24.36 0.46 8.59
C ARG A 194 -25.55 -0.32 8.05
N LYS A 195 -26.40 0.30 7.22
CA LYS A 195 -27.54 -0.34 6.55
C LYS A 195 -27.14 -1.61 5.82
N TYR A 196 -26.02 -1.57 5.13
CA TYR A 196 -25.49 -2.68 4.32
C TYR A 196 -24.43 -3.51 5.01
N GLY A 197 -24.15 -3.25 6.28
CA GLY A 197 -23.13 -3.96 7.06
C GLY A 197 -21.76 -3.96 6.38
N VAL A 198 -21.32 -2.80 5.87
CA VAL A 198 -20.04 -2.71 5.15
C VAL A 198 -18.90 -2.62 6.13
N THR A 199 -18.17 -3.73 6.28
CA THR A 199 -16.96 -3.89 7.11
C THR A 199 -15.86 -4.66 6.38
N ASP A 200 -16.17 -5.18 5.20
CA ASP A 200 -15.38 -6.14 4.42
C ASP A 200 -14.79 -5.55 3.11
N ASN A 201 -14.83 -4.24 2.96
CA ASN A 201 -14.28 -3.58 1.78
C ASN A 201 -12.75 -3.71 1.71
N ALA A 202 -12.25 -4.26 0.61
CA ALA A 202 -10.84 -4.47 0.34
C ALA A 202 -10.11 -3.18 -0.07
N PHE A 203 -10.82 -2.27 -0.73
CA PHE A 203 -10.34 -0.92 -1.07
C PHE A 203 -10.93 0.11 -0.10
N PRO A 204 -10.36 1.31 -0.04
CA PRO A 204 -10.87 2.38 0.81
C PRO A 204 -12.32 2.80 0.53
N ILE A 205 -12.84 3.63 1.43
CA ILE A 205 -13.97 4.52 1.16
C ILE A 205 -13.38 5.81 0.60
N PHE A 206 -13.83 6.24 -0.57
CA PHE A 206 -13.36 7.45 -1.21
C PHE A 206 -14.39 8.55 -1.11
N TYR A 207 -13.98 9.72 -0.67
CA TYR A 207 -14.72 10.96 -0.77
C TYR A 207 -14.35 11.62 -2.09
N ASP A 208 -15.30 11.68 -2.99
CA ASP A 208 -15.12 12.13 -4.36
C ASP A 208 -15.39 13.62 -4.45
N LEU A 209 -14.33 14.40 -4.61
CA LEU A 209 -14.34 15.88 -4.58
C LEU A 209 -14.02 16.44 -5.96
N GLU A 210 -15.05 16.56 -6.81
CA GLU A 210 -14.86 17.05 -8.18
C GLU A 210 -15.94 18.05 -8.63
N GLN A 211 -16.96 18.28 -7.81
CA GLN A 211 -18.13 19.07 -8.17
C GLN A 211 -17.79 20.55 -8.42
N ASP A 212 -18.40 21.12 -9.46
CA ASP A 212 -18.50 22.55 -9.72
C ASP A 212 -19.78 23.14 -9.12
N ASP A 213 -20.06 24.44 -9.35
CA ASP A 213 -21.27 25.12 -8.87
C ASP A 213 -22.55 24.40 -9.31
N TRP A 214 -23.51 24.26 -8.38
CA TRP A 214 -24.74 23.54 -8.64
C TRP A 214 -25.92 24.12 -7.83
N GLY A 215 -27.13 24.02 -8.33
CA GLY A 215 -28.35 24.33 -7.60
C GLY A 215 -28.42 25.75 -6.98
N GLY A 216 -27.65 26.71 -7.52
CA GLY A 216 -27.50 28.04 -6.93
C GLY A 216 -26.41 28.13 -5.86
N HIS A 217 -25.75 27.02 -5.50
CA HIS A 217 -24.59 26.98 -4.59
C HIS A 217 -23.30 27.23 -5.34
N THR A 218 -22.46 28.10 -4.79
CA THR A 218 -21.13 28.38 -5.30
C THR A 218 -20.10 27.60 -4.52
N MET A 219 -19.29 26.81 -5.24
CA MET A 219 -18.23 26.01 -4.64
C MET A 219 -17.07 26.88 -4.15
N PRO A 220 -16.40 26.50 -3.05
CA PRO A 220 -15.24 27.21 -2.56
C PRO A 220 -14.13 27.28 -3.62
N THR A 221 -13.37 28.36 -3.60
CA THR A 221 -12.17 28.53 -4.44
C THR A 221 -10.89 28.33 -3.68
N ALA A 222 -10.91 28.48 -2.35
CA ALA A 222 -9.71 28.37 -1.50
C ALA A 222 -9.51 26.95 -1.00
N ALA A 223 -8.29 26.43 -1.16
CA ALA A 223 -7.92 25.06 -0.73
C ALA A 223 -8.15 24.83 0.77
N ALA A 224 -7.97 25.85 1.61
CA ALA A 224 -8.27 25.75 3.04
C ALA A 224 -9.74 25.48 3.35
N GLN A 225 -10.67 25.96 2.54
CA GLN A 225 -12.10 25.68 2.70
C GLN A 225 -12.42 24.24 2.30
N TYR A 226 -11.84 23.73 1.20
CA TYR A 226 -11.95 22.32 0.83
C TYR A 226 -11.34 21.39 1.89
N GLU A 227 -10.25 21.80 2.54
CA GLU A 227 -9.71 21.04 3.66
C GLU A 227 -10.70 20.96 4.82
N GLN A 228 -11.39 22.06 5.16
CA GLN A 228 -12.42 22.06 6.20
C GLN A 228 -13.60 21.17 5.83
N ILE A 229 -14.08 21.23 4.58
CA ILE A 229 -15.12 20.34 4.03
C ILE A 229 -14.70 18.88 4.18
N ALA A 230 -13.55 18.51 3.67
CA ALA A 230 -13.07 17.15 3.77
C ALA A 230 -12.91 16.69 5.23
N ARG A 231 -12.39 17.54 6.12
CA ARG A 231 -12.28 17.24 7.56
C ARG A 231 -13.62 16.98 8.21
N ALA A 232 -14.70 17.69 7.82
CA ALA A 232 -16.04 17.48 8.35
C ALA A 232 -16.58 16.10 7.96
N TYR A 233 -16.46 15.72 6.69
CA TYR A 233 -16.83 14.37 6.21
C TYR A 233 -16.02 13.27 6.89
N PHE A 234 -14.68 13.39 6.90
CA PHE A 234 -13.78 12.42 7.54
C PHE A 234 -14.04 12.30 9.05
N GLY A 235 -14.40 13.40 9.71
CA GLY A 235 -14.75 13.43 11.12
C GLY A 235 -16.00 12.59 11.42
N ALA A 236 -17.04 12.68 10.61
CA ALA A 236 -18.25 11.88 10.74
C ALA A 236 -17.94 10.38 10.60
N LEU A 237 -17.20 9.97 9.56
CA LEU A 237 -16.85 8.58 9.34
C LEU A 237 -15.92 8.04 10.45
N SER A 238 -14.91 8.82 10.85
CA SER A 238 -13.98 8.44 11.92
C SER A 238 -14.67 8.24 13.26
N SER A 239 -15.61 9.13 13.61
CA SER A 239 -16.41 9.03 14.84
C SER A 239 -17.30 7.79 14.85
N ALA A 240 -17.66 7.28 13.68
CA ALA A 240 -18.42 6.04 13.52
C ALA A 240 -17.54 4.78 13.39
N GLY A 241 -16.20 4.91 13.47
CA GLY A 241 -15.23 3.81 13.41
C GLY A 241 -14.68 3.51 12.02
N TYR A 242 -15.07 4.27 10.98
CA TYR A 242 -14.56 4.11 9.62
C TYR A 242 -13.33 5.01 9.41
N SER A 243 -12.14 4.44 9.42
CA SER A 243 -10.87 5.18 9.31
C SER A 243 -10.14 4.99 7.98
N ASN A 244 -10.55 4.01 7.16
CA ASN A 244 -9.99 3.77 5.82
C ASN A 244 -10.68 4.64 4.79
N VAL A 245 -10.56 5.97 4.96
CA VAL A 245 -11.23 6.98 4.15
C VAL A 245 -10.18 7.86 3.48
N TYR A 246 -10.30 8.04 2.16
CA TYR A 246 -9.38 8.83 1.36
C TYR A 246 -10.12 9.70 0.36
N ILE A 247 -9.39 10.57 -0.32
CA ILE A 247 -9.91 11.47 -1.33
C ILE A 247 -9.67 10.86 -2.72
N TYR A 248 -10.71 10.96 -3.57
CA TYR A 248 -10.60 10.91 -5.01
C TYR A 248 -10.88 12.30 -5.58
N SER A 249 -10.14 12.67 -6.61
CA SER A 249 -10.42 13.84 -7.44
C SER A 249 -9.62 13.76 -8.75
N TYR A 250 -9.79 14.72 -9.63
CA TYR A 250 -8.98 14.81 -10.83
C TYR A 250 -7.77 15.75 -10.68
N LEU A 251 -6.79 15.57 -11.57
CA LEU A 251 -5.48 16.23 -11.50
C LEU A 251 -5.58 17.75 -11.34
N ASN A 252 -6.46 18.42 -12.09
CA ASN A 252 -6.58 19.87 -12.03
C ASN A 252 -7.01 20.36 -10.63
N ASN A 253 -7.98 19.70 -10.02
CA ASN A 253 -8.41 20.02 -8.65
C ASN A 253 -7.28 19.84 -7.64
N MET A 254 -6.48 18.78 -7.77
CA MET A 254 -5.34 18.55 -6.88
C MET A 254 -4.28 19.64 -6.97
N ASN A 255 -4.12 20.23 -8.15
CA ASN A 255 -3.16 21.31 -8.38
C ASN A 255 -3.72 22.72 -8.01
N THR A 256 -5.03 22.83 -7.81
CA THR A 256 -5.72 24.09 -7.54
C THR A 256 -6.48 24.08 -6.21
N ARG A 257 -7.70 23.57 -6.21
CA ARG A 257 -8.63 23.61 -5.08
C ARG A 257 -8.25 22.69 -3.92
N LEU A 258 -7.56 21.58 -4.18
CA LEU A 258 -7.21 20.58 -3.18
C LEU A 258 -5.72 20.60 -2.80
N ASN A 259 -5.07 21.73 -3.01
CA ASN A 259 -3.62 21.87 -2.86
C ASN A 259 -3.21 22.29 -1.43
N THR A 260 -3.61 21.52 -0.40
CA THR A 260 -3.02 21.61 0.94
C THR A 260 -2.30 20.33 1.30
N THR A 261 -1.30 20.41 2.19
CA THR A 261 -0.57 19.24 2.68
C THR A 261 -1.50 18.19 3.27
N TRP A 262 -2.56 18.61 3.97
CA TRP A 262 -3.49 17.68 4.59
C TRP A 262 -4.34 16.92 3.56
N LEU A 263 -4.87 17.62 2.54
CA LEU A 263 -5.64 17.02 1.46
C LEU A 263 -4.77 16.07 0.62
N GLN A 264 -3.57 16.52 0.23
CA GLN A 264 -2.61 15.72 -0.52
C GLN A 264 -2.22 14.42 0.21
N ALA A 265 -2.02 14.48 1.54
CA ALA A 265 -1.70 13.31 2.36
C ALA A 265 -2.86 12.29 2.44
N ARG A 266 -4.08 12.72 2.12
CA ARG A 266 -5.28 11.87 2.13
C ARG A 266 -5.81 11.53 0.76
N THR A 267 -5.16 11.97 -0.30
CA THR A 267 -5.53 11.63 -1.67
C THR A 267 -4.80 10.36 -2.08
N LYS A 268 -5.58 9.35 -2.46
CA LYS A 268 -5.06 8.06 -2.93
C LYS A 268 -5.55 7.65 -4.30
N TRP A 269 -6.48 8.37 -4.87
CA TRP A 269 -7.05 8.04 -6.16
C TRP A 269 -7.23 9.32 -6.97
N ILE A 270 -6.67 9.33 -8.19
CA ILE A 270 -6.65 10.50 -9.08
C ILE A 270 -7.18 10.12 -10.45
N ALA A 271 -8.07 10.93 -11.00
CA ALA A 271 -8.40 10.86 -12.41
C ALA A 271 -7.47 11.78 -13.22
N GLN A 272 -6.91 11.18 -14.23
CA GLN A 272 -6.21 11.87 -15.31
C GLN A 272 -6.29 10.97 -16.55
N TYR A 273 -7.16 11.30 -17.48
CA TYR A 273 -7.33 10.52 -18.70
C TYR A 273 -6.15 10.76 -19.63
N ASN A 274 -5.16 9.90 -19.53
CA ASN A 274 -3.89 10.02 -20.24
C ASN A 274 -3.18 8.65 -20.27
N THR A 275 -2.10 8.57 -21.06
CA THR A 275 -1.20 7.41 -21.10
C THR A 275 -0.09 7.46 -20.04
N LYS A 276 0.00 8.54 -19.28
CA LYS A 276 0.92 8.74 -18.16
C LYS A 276 0.23 9.52 -17.06
N LEU A 277 0.66 9.29 -15.83
CA LEU A 277 0.21 10.04 -14.66
C LEU A 277 1.22 11.15 -14.36
N ASP A 278 0.74 12.39 -14.34
CA ASP A 278 1.57 13.56 -14.03
C ASP A 278 1.53 13.94 -12.53
N TYR A 279 0.57 13.39 -11.76
CA TYR A 279 0.50 13.61 -10.32
C TYR A 279 1.52 12.76 -9.57
N THR A 280 2.32 13.38 -8.74
CA THR A 280 3.43 12.70 -8.06
C THR A 280 3.07 12.07 -6.73
N PHE A 281 1.85 12.25 -6.21
CA PHE A 281 1.44 11.84 -4.87
C PHE A 281 2.48 12.26 -3.82
N PRO A 282 2.52 13.53 -3.36
CA PRO A 282 3.58 14.05 -2.48
C PRO A 282 3.74 13.26 -1.17
N HIS A 283 2.66 12.59 -0.73
CA HIS A 283 2.64 11.74 0.45
C HIS A 283 2.32 10.29 0.07
N TYR A 284 2.99 9.79 -0.96
CA TYR A 284 2.83 8.41 -1.40
C TYR A 284 3.17 7.42 -0.28
N ASN A 285 2.28 6.47 -0.06
CA ASN A 285 2.39 5.46 0.99
C ASN A 285 2.11 4.03 0.47
N GLY A 286 2.64 3.71 -0.71
CA GLY A 286 2.54 2.38 -1.33
C GLY A 286 1.15 1.98 -1.84
N SER A 287 0.20 2.91 -1.82
CA SER A 287 -1.17 2.65 -2.28
C SER A 287 -1.72 3.90 -2.98
N ARG A 288 -1.75 3.85 -4.30
CA ARG A 288 -2.35 4.89 -5.15
C ARG A 288 -3.23 4.24 -6.20
N GLY A 289 -4.28 4.96 -6.61
CA GLY A 289 -5.14 4.65 -7.73
C GLY A 289 -5.02 5.73 -8.79
N TRP A 290 -5.03 5.32 -10.03
CA TRP A 290 -5.08 6.20 -11.17
C TRP A 290 -6.21 5.77 -12.11
N GLN A 291 -7.25 6.58 -12.24
CA GLN A 291 -8.29 6.44 -13.25
C GLN A 291 -7.75 7.06 -14.55
N TYR A 292 -7.37 6.20 -15.49
CA TYR A 292 -6.65 6.64 -16.70
C TYR A 292 -7.54 6.76 -17.92
N THR A 293 -8.77 6.23 -17.88
CA THR A 293 -9.76 6.29 -18.96
C THR A 293 -11.17 6.10 -18.45
N SER A 294 -12.13 6.78 -19.08
CA SER A 294 -13.57 6.55 -18.93
C SER A 294 -14.17 5.74 -20.09
N LYS A 295 -13.35 5.27 -21.00
CA LYS A 295 -13.77 4.62 -22.26
C LYS A 295 -13.39 3.15 -22.35
N ALA A 296 -13.20 2.49 -21.20
CA ALA A 296 -12.91 1.07 -21.20
C ALA A 296 -14.16 0.25 -21.55
N SER A 297 -13.96 -0.82 -22.31
CA SER A 297 -14.98 -1.84 -22.56
C SER A 297 -14.65 -3.07 -21.73
N VAL A 298 -15.59 -3.50 -20.88
CA VAL A 298 -15.42 -4.65 -20.00
C VAL A 298 -16.51 -5.69 -20.28
N PRO A 299 -16.16 -6.95 -20.58
CA PRO A 299 -17.17 -8.00 -20.76
C PRO A 299 -18.12 -8.09 -19.57
N GLY A 300 -19.41 -7.95 -19.81
CA GLY A 300 -20.44 -7.94 -18.77
C GLY A 300 -20.99 -6.56 -18.43
N ILE A 301 -20.41 -5.48 -18.99
CA ILE A 301 -20.91 -4.11 -18.86
C ILE A 301 -21.28 -3.61 -20.24
N ASN A 302 -22.45 -3.00 -20.38
CA ASN A 302 -22.89 -2.36 -21.62
C ASN A 302 -22.38 -0.92 -21.65
N GLY A 303 -21.70 -0.55 -22.76
CA GLY A 303 -21.13 0.80 -22.91
C GLY A 303 -19.75 0.92 -22.25
N ASN A 304 -19.40 2.17 -21.95
CA ASN A 304 -18.12 2.53 -21.36
C ASN A 304 -18.13 2.40 -19.84
N VAL A 305 -16.96 2.13 -19.30
CA VAL A 305 -16.73 2.10 -17.84
C VAL A 305 -15.35 2.67 -17.53
N ASP A 306 -15.24 3.28 -16.37
CA ASP A 306 -14.00 3.85 -15.86
C ASP A 306 -13.03 2.75 -15.47
N MET A 307 -11.77 2.88 -15.92
CA MET A 307 -10.73 1.91 -15.67
C MET A 307 -9.56 2.52 -14.92
N ASN A 308 -9.13 1.78 -13.93
CA ASN A 308 -8.13 2.23 -12.97
C ASN A 308 -6.96 1.27 -12.85
N VAL A 309 -5.79 1.85 -12.57
CA VAL A 309 -4.61 1.14 -12.09
C VAL A 309 -4.44 1.43 -10.61
N PHE A 310 -4.52 0.42 -9.77
CA PHE A 310 -4.21 0.55 -8.35
C PHE A 310 -2.92 -0.18 -8.01
N ASP A 311 -2.13 0.37 -7.09
CA ASP A 311 -1.01 -0.38 -6.50
C ASP A 311 -1.54 -1.59 -5.73
N LYS A 312 -0.85 -2.71 -5.84
CA LYS A 312 -1.20 -3.96 -5.16
C LYS A 312 -0.30 -4.19 -3.96
N SER A 313 -0.87 -4.48 -2.80
CA SER A 313 -0.09 -5.04 -1.70
C SER A 313 0.39 -6.45 -2.07
N LEU A 314 1.68 -6.73 -1.81
CA LEU A 314 2.31 -8.01 -2.11
C LEU A 314 2.05 -9.09 -1.06
N TYR A 315 1.57 -8.72 0.12
CA TYR A 315 1.43 -9.63 1.26
C TYR A 315 0.03 -9.58 1.87
N ARG A 316 -0.50 -10.74 2.26
CA ARG A 316 -1.84 -10.88 2.84
C ARG A 316 -2.01 -10.16 4.18
N ASP A 317 -0.92 -10.04 4.94
CA ASP A 317 -0.87 -9.44 6.28
C ASP A 317 -0.35 -8.01 6.27
N VAL A 318 -0.13 -7.41 5.10
CA VAL A 318 0.28 -6.01 4.95
C VAL A 318 -0.90 -5.22 4.39
N THR A 319 -1.34 -4.28 5.19
CA THR A 319 -2.43 -3.36 4.86
C THR A 319 -1.91 -1.93 4.90
N PHE A 320 -2.69 -0.98 4.42
CA PHE A 320 -2.36 0.45 4.56
C PHE A 320 -2.16 0.91 6.04
N ARG A 321 -2.64 0.13 7.00
CA ARG A 321 -2.44 0.37 8.45
C ARG A 321 -1.18 -0.27 9.01
N THR A 322 -0.51 -1.09 8.23
CA THR A 322 0.74 -1.73 8.66
C THR A 322 1.80 -0.63 8.83
N PRO A 323 2.42 -0.52 10.02
CA PRO A 323 3.54 0.40 10.17
C PRO A 323 4.60 0.15 9.12
N HIS A 324 5.16 1.23 8.54
CA HIS A 324 6.19 1.12 7.52
C HIS A 324 5.73 0.40 6.23
N VAL A 325 4.42 0.47 5.88
CA VAL A 325 3.89 -0.19 4.68
C VAL A 325 4.65 0.18 3.41
N ASP A 326 5.04 1.43 3.24
CA ASP A 326 5.79 1.90 2.07
C ASP A 326 7.18 1.29 2.00
N ASP A 327 7.83 1.18 3.14
CA ASP A 327 9.14 0.57 3.27
C ASP A 327 9.06 -0.94 3.00
N VAL A 328 7.99 -1.61 3.43
CA VAL A 328 7.72 -3.03 3.13
C VAL A 328 7.49 -3.25 1.64
N VAL A 329 6.71 -2.37 1.00
CA VAL A 329 6.47 -2.41 -0.45
C VAL A 329 7.78 -2.19 -1.21
N TRP A 330 8.56 -1.18 -0.81
CA TRP A 330 9.88 -0.92 -1.38
C TRP A 330 10.79 -2.15 -1.27
N LEU A 331 10.90 -2.75 -0.07
CA LEU A 331 11.75 -3.92 0.19
C LEU A 331 11.44 -5.09 -0.76
N SER A 332 10.16 -5.25 -1.10
CA SER A 332 9.67 -6.28 -2.02
C SER A 332 9.95 -5.95 -3.47
N GLN A 333 9.66 -4.72 -3.90
CA GLN A 333 9.87 -4.27 -5.28
C GLN A 333 11.35 -4.27 -5.67
N TYR A 334 12.22 -3.96 -4.72
CA TYR A 334 13.68 -4.03 -4.90
C TYR A 334 14.25 -5.46 -4.76
N GLY A 335 13.38 -6.47 -4.56
CA GLY A 335 13.80 -7.86 -4.47
C GLY A 335 14.65 -8.16 -3.22
N VAL A 336 14.60 -7.30 -2.21
CA VAL A 336 15.33 -7.51 -0.95
C VAL A 336 14.62 -8.57 -0.11
N THR A 337 13.29 -8.64 -0.18
CA THR A 337 12.48 -9.71 0.42
C THR A 337 11.51 -10.32 -0.58
N THR A 338 11.19 -11.59 -0.39
CA THR A 338 10.10 -12.29 -1.09
C THR A 338 8.93 -12.62 -0.17
N GLY A 339 9.03 -12.27 1.11
CA GLY A 339 8.09 -12.72 2.13
C GLY A 339 8.20 -14.21 2.41
N PHE A 340 7.11 -14.80 2.92
CA PHE A 340 7.00 -16.21 3.20
C PHE A 340 6.18 -16.93 2.14
N SER A 341 6.33 -18.25 2.04
CA SER A 341 5.65 -19.09 1.04
C SER A 341 4.11 -19.06 1.15
N ASP A 342 3.58 -18.72 2.31
CA ASP A 342 2.15 -18.53 2.56
C ASP A 342 1.61 -17.17 2.10
N GLY A 343 2.44 -16.34 1.46
CA GLY A 343 2.07 -15.01 0.98
C GLY A 343 2.02 -13.93 2.07
N THR A 344 2.65 -14.17 3.24
CA THR A 344 2.74 -13.20 4.32
C THR A 344 4.10 -12.51 4.37
N PHE A 345 4.15 -11.32 4.96
CA PHE A 345 5.40 -10.61 5.28
C PHE A 345 5.84 -10.83 6.72
N ARG A 346 4.88 -11.02 7.62
CA ARG A 346 5.06 -11.20 9.07
C ARG A 346 5.83 -10.03 9.69
N GLY A 347 5.31 -8.81 9.51
CA GLY A 347 5.97 -7.56 9.91
C GLY A 347 6.42 -7.51 11.36
N MET A 348 5.66 -8.14 12.28
CA MET A 348 5.97 -8.23 13.72
C MET A 348 6.88 -9.41 14.10
N SER A 349 7.35 -10.21 13.16
CA SER A 349 8.36 -11.23 13.46
C SER A 349 9.72 -10.57 13.69
N ALA A 350 10.44 -11.03 14.71
CA ALA A 350 11.81 -10.60 14.98
C ALA A 350 12.72 -10.98 13.80
N VAL A 351 13.59 -10.07 13.41
CA VAL A 351 14.66 -10.37 12.44
C VAL A 351 15.75 -11.16 13.15
N VAL A 352 16.17 -12.26 12.53
CA VAL A 352 17.32 -13.03 12.98
C VAL A 352 18.54 -12.72 12.13
N ARG A 353 19.73 -12.98 12.65
CA ARG A 353 21.01 -12.60 12.03
C ARG A 353 21.20 -13.15 10.62
N GLN A 354 20.78 -14.39 10.36
CA GLN A 354 20.85 -15.00 9.02
C GLN A 354 19.95 -14.30 8.00
N ASP A 355 18.75 -13.87 8.40
CA ASP A 355 17.85 -13.12 7.51
C ASP A 355 18.38 -11.71 7.25
N MET A 356 18.99 -11.09 8.29
CA MET A 356 19.69 -9.82 8.15
C MET A 356 20.80 -9.90 7.10
N ALA A 357 21.60 -10.97 7.11
CA ALA A 357 22.66 -11.16 6.15
C ALA A 357 22.12 -11.14 4.71
N ALA A 358 21.03 -11.85 4.45
CA ALA A 358 20.39 -11.86 3.15
C ALA A 358 19.89 -10.48 2.73
N PHE A 359 19.27 -9.74 3.64
CA PHE A 359 18.78 -8.39 3.34
C PHE A 359 19.91 -7.43 2.99
N LEU A 360 20.96 -7.39 3.79
CA LEU A 360 22.13 -6.52 3.56
C LEU A 360 22.83 -6.82 2.24
N ARG A 361 23.09 -8.10 1.95
CA ARG A 361 23.75 -8.49 0.69
C ARG A 361 22.89 -8.12 -0.52
N ARG A 362 21.57 -8.29 -0.46
CA ARG A 362 20.68 -7.91 -1.55
C ARG A 362 20.63 -6.40 -1.78
N VAL A 363 20.62 -5.59 -0.71
CA VAL A 363 20.76 -4.13 -0.83
C VAL A 363 22.10 -3.75 -1.45
N ALA A 364 23.20 -4.34 -0.97
CA ALA A 364 24.54 -4.12 -1.52
C ALA A 364 24.60 -4.49 -3.01
N ALA A 365 24.05 -5.65 -3.39
CA ALA A 365 23.99 -6.10 -4.78
C ALA A 365 23.20 -5.18 -5.68
N ASN A 366 22.07 -4.63 -5.19
CA ASN A 366 21.26 -3.67 -5.94
C ASN A 366 21.99 -2.34 -6.17
N ARG A 367 22.84 -1.94 -5.23
CA ARG A 367 23.64 -0.71 -5.30
C ARG A 367 25.03 -0.92 -5.88
N ASN A 368 25.38 -2.13 -6.31
CA ASN A 368 26.69 -2.51 -6.82
C ASN A 368 27.83 -2.18 -5.82
N ILE A 369 27.56 -2.39 -4.53
CA ILE A 369 28.55 -2.18 -3.46
C ILE A 369 29.44 -3.42 -3.38
N GLY A 370 30.76 -3.19 -3.45
CA GLY A 370 31.75 -4.27 -3.46
C GLY A 370 31.44 -5.32 -4.52
N ASP A 371 31.68 -6.56 -4.18
CA ASP A 371 31.41 -7.73 -5.02
C ASP A 371 30.12 -8.48 -4.66
N ALA A 372 29.21 -7.88 -3.87
CA ALA A 372 28.01 -8.51 -3.33
C ALA A 372 27.19 -9.33 -4.34
N ARG A 373 27.18 -8.89 -5.60
CA ARG A 373 26.43 -9.52 -6.69
C ARG A 373 27.09 -10.78 -7.25
N THR A 374 28.41 -10.79 -7.30
CA THR A 374 29.18 -11.78 -8.05
C THR A 374 29.99 -12.74 -7.15
N TRP A 375 30.23 -12.34 -5.91
CA TRP A 375 31.02 -13.12 -4.98
C TRP A 375 30.40 -14.50 -4.69
N LYS A 376 31.29 -15.51 -4.60
CA LYS A 376 30.95 -16.86 -4.20
C LYS A 376 31.98 -17.35 -3.19
N PRO A 377 31.55 -18.10 -2.16
CA PRO A 377 32.48 -18.58 -1.15
C PRO A 377 33.49 -19.60 -1.72
N SER A 378 34.73 -19.43 -1.36
CA SER A 378 35.81 -20.42 -1.56
C SER A 378 35.75 -21.51 -0.48
N ALA A 379 36.55 -22.54 -0.61
CA ALA A 379 36.68 -23.58 0.42
C ALA A 379 37.17 -23.02 1.77
N GLU A 380 37.94 -21.93 1.77
CA GLU A 380 38.40 -21.26 2.99
C GLU A 380 37.26 -20.45 3.65
N ASP A 381 36.45 -19.76 2.86
CA ASP A 381 35.33 -18.99 3.40
C ASP A 381 34.30 -19.86 4.15
N TRP A 382 34.16 -21.13 3.74
CA TRP A 382 33.29 -22.09 4.44
C TRP A 382 33.80 -22.50 5.84
N LYS A 383 35.01 -22.10 6.21
CA LYS A 383 35.57 -22.31 7.56
C LYS A 383 35.42 -21.10 8.47
N ALA A 384 34.84 -20.00 7.98
CA ALA A 384 34.74 -18.76 8.74
C ALA A 384 33.95 -18.93 10.03
N PHE A 385 32.90 -19.79 10.00
CA PHE A 385 32.03 -20.02 11.17
C PHE A 385 31.79 -21.52 11.39
N THR A 386 31.87 -21.95 12.64
CA THR A 386 31.67 -23.37 13.03
C THR A 386 30.21 -23.85 12.91
N ASP A 387 29.25 -22.94 12.87
CA ASP A 387 27.80 -23.18 12.82
C ASP A 387 27.16 -22.83 11.48
N VAL A 388 27.96 -22.50 10.44
CA VAL A 388 27.45 -22.18 9.10
C VAL A 388 27.91 -23.26 8.11
N HIS A 389 26.93 -23.97 7.54
CA HIS A 389 27.15 -25.07 6.61
C HIS A 389 26.33 -24.85 5.33
N ALA A 390 26.58 -25.67 4.29
CA ALA A 390 25.89 -25.50 3.00
C ALA A 390 24.36 -25.58 3.05
N ASN A 391 23.80 -26.24 4.07
CA ASN A 391 22.36 -26.31 4.31
C ASN A 391 21.82 -25.26 5.29
N THR A 392 22.68 -24.38 5.84
CA THR A 392 22.26 -23.26 6.66
C THR A 392 21.47 -22.26 5.80
N PRO A 393 20.27 -21.83 6.21
CA PRO A 393 19.56 -20.79 5.47
C PRO A 393 20.44 -19.54 5.31
N HIS A 394 20.51 -19.01 4.10
CA HIS A 394 21.32 -17.83 3.78
C HIS A 394 22.83 -17.98 4.02
N ALA A 395 23.38 -19.21 3.96
CA ALA A 395 24.79 -19.48 4.23
C ALA A 395 25.74 -18.60 3.40
N GLU A 396 25.53 -18.51 2.07
CA GLU A 396 26.35 -17.65 1.21
C GLU A 396 26.23 -16.15 1.56
N ASP A 397 25.07 -15.70 2.04
CA ASP A 397 24.87 -14.31 2.45
C ASP A 397 25.61 -14.04 3.76
N ILE A 398 25.60 -14.99 4.69
CA ILE A 398 26.35 -14.94 5.96
C ILE A 398 27.84 -14.86 5.68
N LEU A 399 28.37 -15.75 4.83
CA LEU A 399 29.77 -15.79 4.48
C LEU A 399 30.21 -14.53 3.73
N TRP A 400 29.34 -13.95 2.90
CA TRP A 400 29.60 -12.65 2.29
C TRP A 400 29.73 -11.52 3.30
N LEU A 401 28.93 -11.51 4.38
CA LEU A 401 29.07 -10.50 5.44
C LEU A 401 30.44 -10.59 6.13
N ALA A 402 30.95 -11.78 6.34
CA ALA A 402 32.30 -12.00 6.89
C ALA A 402 33.37 -11.52 5.90
N HIS A 403 33.29 -11.94 4.63
CA HIS A 403 34.19 -11.51 3.55
C HIS A 403 34.21 -9.97 3.42
N ALA A 404 33.07 -9.31 3.49
CA ALA A 404 32.92 -7.87 3.41
C ALA A 404 33.25 -7.13 4.73
N SER A 405 33.68 -7.81 5.77
CA SER A 405 33.96 -7.26 7.11
C SER A 405 32.76 -6.52 7.73
N ILE A 406 31.54 -6.96 7.41
CA ILE A 406 30.29 -6.43 7.99
C ILE A 406 29.96 -7.17 9.29
N ALA A 407 30.28 -8.47 9.39
CA ALA A 407 30.03 -9.28 10.58
C ALA A 407 31.20 -10.22 10.88
N ASP A 408 31.75 -10.14 12.08
CA ASP A 408 32.86 -10.96 12.53
C ASP A 408 32.43 -12.23 13.29
N GLY A 409 31.13 -12.35 13.64
CA GLY A 409 30.60 -13.43 14.47
C GLY A 409 30.95 -13.28 15.96
N TYR A 410 30.96 -14.40 16.67
CA TYR A 410 31.30 -14.51 18.09
C TYR A 410 32.40 -15.50 18.30
N GLY A 411 33.42 -15.13 19.10
CA GLY A 411 34.54 -16.00 19.42
C GLY A 411 34.15 -17.19 20.29
N ASN A 412 34.66 -18.36 19.96
CA ASN A 412 34.60 -19.54 20.79
C ASN A 412 35.85 -19.61 21.69
N ALA A 413 35.80 -20.42 22.76
CA ALA A 413 36.94 -20.59 23.67
C ALA A 413 38.18 -21.21 23.02
N ASP A 414 38.00 -21.90 21.92
CA ASP A 414 39.05 -22.54 21.10
C ASP A 414 39.65 -21.62 20.02
N GLY A 415 39.26 -20.37 20.00
CA GLY A 415 39.69 -19.36 19.00
C GLY A 415 38.95 -19.41 17.66
N THR A 416 38.04 -20.35 17.46
CA THR A 416 37.15 -20.36 16.29
C THR A 416 36.00 -19.34 16.42
N GLN A 417 35.30 -19.11 15.30
CA GLN A 417 34.17 -18.19 15.30
C GLN A 417 32.85 -18.95 15.05
N ARG A 418 31.71 -18.42 15.57
CA ARG A 418 30.37 -18.84 15.26
C ARG A 418 29.51 -17.63 14.88
N PHE A 419 28.54 -17.81 14.02
CA PHE A 419 27.69 -16.73 13.53
C PHE A 419 26.41 -16.53 14.37
N GLU A 420 25.86 -17.61 14.91
CA GLU A 420 24.59 -17.63 15.65
C GLU A 420 23.43 -17.10 14.80
N GLY A 421 23.19 -17.70 13.64
CA GLY A 421 22.25 -17.21 12.63
C GLY A 421 20.82 -17.01 13.10
N MET A 422 20.35 -17.78 14.10
CA MET A 422 19.00 -17.70 14.68
C MET A 422 18.87 -16.69 15.82
N THR A 423 19.96 -16.06 16.26
CA THR A 423 19.92 -15.01 17.28
C THR A 423 19.21 -13.77 16.74
N LYS A 424 18.29 -13.21 17.54
CA LYS A 424 17.56 -11.99 17.20
C LYS A 424 18.53 -10.80 17.06
N VAL A 425 18.25 -9.94 16.10
CA VAL A 425 19.00 -8.68 15.94
C VAL A 425 18.40 -7.62 16.84
N TYR A 426 19.25 -6.99 17.63
CA TYR A 426 18.89 -5.82 18.43
C TYR A 426 19.21 -4.54 17.67
N ARG A 427 18.53 -3.43 18.02
CA ARG A 427 18.69 -2.14 17.33
C ARG A 427 20.14 -1.64 17.36
N GLN A 428 20.88 -1.86 18.43
CA GLN A 428 22.31 -1.48 18.53
C GLN A 428 23.18 -2.27 17.54
N ASP A 429 22.95 -3.58 17.38
CA ASP A 429 23.69 -4.43 16.46
C ASP A 429 23.33 -4.09 15.00
N MET A 430 22.05 -3.79 14.77
CA MET A 430 21.57 -3.26 13.50
C MET A 430 22.35 -2.00 13.09
N ALA A 431 22.59 -1.08 14.04
CA ALA A 431 23.33 0.16 13.75
C ALA A 431 24.71 -0.14 13.20
N ALA A 432 25.43 -1.09 13.78
CA ALA A 432 26.75 -1.50 13.30
C ALA A 432 26.68 -2.09 11.88
N PHE A 433 25.74 -2.98 11.60
CA PHE A 433 25.59 -3.57 10.28
C PHE A 433 25.30 -2.52 9.19
N LEU A 434 24.39 -1.60 9.44
CA LEU A 434 24.02 -0.55 8.48
C LEU A 434 25.17 0.43 8.24
N LYS A 435 25.88 0.81 9.31
CA LYS A 435 27.03 1.71 9.21
C LYS A 435 28.16 1.09 8.42
N ARG A 436 28.51 -0.18 8.71
CA ARG A 436 29.57 -0.93 7.99
C ARG A 436 29.22 -1.11 6.51
N LEU A 437 27.95 -1.36 6.17
CA LEU A 437 27.52 -1.38 4.78
C LEU A 437 27.67 -0.01 4.09
N ALA A 438 27.37 1.09 4.80
CA ALA A 438 27.57 2.44 4.29
C ALA A 438 29.09 2.77 4.13
N ASP A 439 29.94 2.26 5.03
CA ASP A 439 31.39 2.38 4.91
C ASP A 439 31.90 1.67 3.67
N LEU A 440 31.50 0.42 3.47
CA LEU A 440 31.86 -0.37 2.29
C LEU A 440 31.43 0.31 0.99
N GLY A 441 30.27 0.96 1.00
CA GLY A 441 29.75 1.74 -0.14
C GLY A 441 30.38 3.13 -0.29
N GLY A 442 31.29 3.55 0.60
CA GLY A 442 31.89 4.90 0.59
C GLY A 442 30.91 6.02 0.88
N LYS A 443 29.76 5.73 1.52
CA LYS A 443 28.65 6.66 1.75
C LYS A 443 28.44 7.05 3.22
N SER A 444 29.37 6.71 4.10
CA SER A 444 29.26 7.04 5.53
C SER A 444 29.75 8.45 5.87
N GLY A 445 30.50 9.10 4.99
CA GLY A 445 31.05 10.43 5.20
C GLY A 445 29.99 11.55 5.22
N GLY A 446 30.39 12.74 5.73
CA GLY A 446 29.55 13.95 5.71
C GLY A 446 28.33 13.90 6.67
N VAL A 447 28.34 13.01 7.67
CA VAL A 447 27.30 12.91 8.69
C VAL A 447 27.80 13.54 9.98
N THR A 448 27.03 14.50 10.52
CA THR A 448 27.22 14.96 11.90
C THR A 448 26.55 13.98 12.83
N PRO A 449 27.26 13.24 13.69
CA PRO A 449 26.66 12.27 14.60
C PRO A 449 25.64 12.92 15.52
N ARG A 450 24.53 12.22 15.78
CA ARG A 450 23.51 12.67 16.72
C ARG A 450 23.81 12.12 18.11
N THR A 451 24.07 12.99 19.08
CA THR A 451 24.56 12.65 20.43
C THR A 451 23.53 12.89 21.53
N ASP A 452 22.29 13.24 21.19
CA ASP A 452 21.22 13.61 22.15
C ASP A 452 20.34 12.45 22.61
N PHE A 453 20.71 11.20 22.30
CA PHE A 453 20.03 10.02 22.85
C PHE A 453 20.41 9.81 24.32
N THR A 454 19.43 9.89 25.21
CA THR A 454 19.64 9.87 26.67
C THR A 454 20.12 8.52 27.21
N ASP A 455 19.96 7.45 26.44
CA ASP A 455 20.35 6.07 26.76
C ASP A 455 21.58 5.56 25.98
N VAL A 456 22.25 6.44 25.24
CA VAL A 456 23.47 6.10 24.48
C VAL A 456 24.67 6.81 25.08
N HIS A 457 25.53 6.05 25.73
CA HIS A 457 26.72 6.54 26.42
C HIS A 457 28.00 5.97 25.77
N ALA A 458 29.17 6.43 26.19
CA ALA A 458 30.44 6.01 25.62
C ALA A 458 30.70 4.50 25.75
N ASN A 459 30.13 3.83 26.73
CA ASN A 459 30.22 2.39 26.96
C ASN A 459 29.05 1.59 26.39
N THR A 460 28.07 2.25 25.73
CA THR A 460 27.00 1.55 25.02
C THR A 460 27.59 0.82 23.82
N PRO A 461 27.30 -0.49 23.64
CA PRO A 461 27.75 -1.19 22.45
C PRO A 461 27.31 -0.47 21.17
N HIS A 462 28.22 -0.30 20.22
CA HIS A 462 27.97 0.40 18.95
C HIS A 462 27.50 1.86 19.08
N ALA A 463 27.88 2.57 20.18
CA ALA A 463 27.47 3.95 20.43
C ALA A 463 27.73 4.88 19.23
N THR A 464 28.92 4.79 18.61
CA THR A 464 29.29 5.60 17.45
C THR A 464 28.45 5.28 16.21
N ASP A 465 28.09 4.03 16.01
CA ASP A 465 27.25 3.59 14.90
C ASP A 465 25.81 4.07 15.08
N ILE A 466 25.29 4.01 16.32
CA ILE A 466 23.97 4.54 16.70
C ILE A 466 23.90 6.06 16.44
N GLN A 467 24.93 6.80 16.92
CA GLN A 467 24.99 8.25 16.71
C GLN A 467 25.07 8.61 15.22
N TRP A 468 25.81 7.81 14.45
CA TRP A 468 25.88 7.97 12.99
C TRP A 468 24.51 7.73 12.35
N LEU A 469 23.78 6.66 12.72
CA LEU A 469 22.44 6.39 12.20
C LEU A 469 21.48 7.55 12.47
N GLY A 470 21.55 8.12 13.68
CA GLY A 470 20.76 9.29 14.05
C GLY A 470 21.08 10.50 13.19
N GLY A 471 22.38 10.80 13.03
CA GLY A 471 22.86 11.90 12.19
C GLY A 471 22.54 11.73 10.71
N ALA A 472 22.59 10.51 10.21
CA ALA A 472 22.21 10.15 8.84
C ALA A 472 20.69 10.09 8.61
N ARG A 473 19.87 10.33 9.63
CA ARG A 473 18.40 10.25 9.61
C ARG A 473 17.85 8.87 9.21
N ILE A 474 18.63 7.83 9.45
CA ILE A 474 18.18 6.45 9.26
C ILE A 474 17.30 6.02 10.44
N THR A 475 17.59 6.54 11.63
CA THR A 475 16.75 6.41 12.83
C THR A 475 16.45 7.77 13.45
N GLU A 476 15.27 7.91 14.04
CA GLU A 476 14.91 9.08 14.84
C GLU A 476 14.95 8.77 16.35
N GLY A 477 14.90 7.48 16.72
CA GLY A 477 14.71 7.06 18.10
C GLY A 477 13.26 7.26 18.56
N TYR A 478 13.08 7.29 19.89
CA TYR A 478 11.78 7.49 20.54
C TYR A 478 11.81 8.75 21.39
N GLN A 479 10.78 9.56 21.26
CA GLN A 479 10.66 10.78 22.10
C GLN A 479 10.10 10.43 23.47
N ASN A 480 10.75 10.93 24.51
CA ASN A 480 10.27 10.85 25.89
C ASN A 480 9.20 11.92 26.14
N ALA A 481 8.39 11.75 27.19
CA ALA A 481 7.36 12.72 27.58
C ALA A 481 7.91 14.13 27.87
N ASN A 482 9.18 14.24 28.25
CA ASN A 482 9.87 15.52 28.51
C ASN A 482 10.51 16.14 27.24
N GLY A 483 10.26 15.56 26.06
CA GLY A 483 10.81 16.02 24.79
C GLY A 483 12.22 15.55 24.45
N SER A 484 12.94 14.89 25.38
CA SER A 484 14.23 14.25 25.09
C SER A 484 14.07 12.99 24.23
N TRP A 485 15.18 12.46 23.72
CA TRP A 485 15.17 11.30 22.82
C TRP A 485 15.94 10.12 23.44
N ARG A 486 15.49 8.90 23.14
CA ARG A 486 16.18 7.65 23.47
C ARG A 486 16.23 6.75 22.25
N TYR A 487 17.23 5.88 22.19
CA TYR A 487 17.44 4.95 21.08
C TYR A 487 16.84 3.56 21.31
N GLU A 488 16.86 3.09 22.53
CA GLU A 488 16.44 1.74 22.95
C GLU A 488 17.23 0.64 22.24
N GLY A 489 18.55 0.66 22.38
CA GLY A 489 19.48 -0.23 21.66
C GLY A 489 19.21 -1.73 21.83
N MET A 490 18.68 -2.16 22.99
CA MET A 490 18.35 -3.57 23.29
C MET A 490 16.96 -4.00 22.81
N THR A 491 16.20 -3.12 22.16
CA THR A 491 14.91 -3.51 21.56
C THR A 491 15.17 -4.38 20.32
N THR A 492 14.44 -5.49 20.23
CA THR A 492 14.48 -6.39 19.07
C THR A 492 14.00 -5.65 17.82
N VAL A 493 14.68 -5.84 16.70
CA VAL A 493 14.26 -5.31 15.41
C VAL A 493 13.22 -6.24 14.80
N TYR A 494 12.05 -5.69 14.49
CA TYR A 494 11.01 -6.40 13.75
C TYR A 494 11.16 -6.19 12.24
N ARG A 495 10.60 -7.11 11.44
CA ARG A 495 10.76 -7.10 9.98
C ARG A 495 10.22 -5.83 9.32
N GLN A 496 9.12 -5.25 9.84
CA GLN A 496 8.59 -3.98 9.35
C GLN A 496 9.52 -2.79 9.66
N ASP A 497 10.14 -2.78 10.84
CA ASP A 497 11.10 -1.73 11.22
C ASP A 497 12.39 -1.86 10.42
N MET A 498 12.81 -3.12 10.17
CA MET A 498 13.93 -3.41 9.27
C MET A 498 13.72 -2.83 7.88
N ALA A 499 12.51 -2.96 7.33
CA ALA A 499 12.20 -2.40 6.02
C ALA A 499 12.47 -0.88 5.99
N ALA A 500 12.04 -0.15 7.03
CA ALA A 500 12.28 1.29 7.14
C ALA A 500 13.77 1.64 7.25
N PHE A 501 14.53 0.89 8.05
CA PHE A 501 15.96 1.10 8.18
C PHE A 501 16.69 0.90 6.85
N LEU A 502 16.40 -0.18 6.15
CA LEU A 502 17.03 -0.51 4.87
C LEU A 502 16.66 0.47 3.77
N HIS A 503 15.40 0.91 3.69
CA HIS A 503 14.95 1.89 2.71
C HIS A 503 15.64 3.25 2.90
N ARG A 504 15.74 3.73 4.15
CA ARG A 504 16.44 4.96 4.48
C ARG A 504 17.95 4.86 4.23
N LEU A 505 18.54 3.69 4.52
CA LEU A 505 19.94 3.44 4.17
C LEU A 505 20.13 3.45 2.65
N ASP A 506 19.26 2.79 1.90
CA ASP A 506 19.31 2.73 0.44
C ASP A 506 19.27 4.11 -0.21
N ALA A 507 18.42 5.02 0.31
CA ALA A 507 18.37 6.40 -0.12
C ALA A 507 19.71 7.15 0.09
N ARG A 508 20.46 6.76 1.11
CA ARG A 508 21.80 7.32 1.36
C ARG A 508 22.88 6.68 0.48
N LEU A 509 22.71 5.41 0.13
CA LEU A 509 23.63 4.67 -0.74
C LEU A 509 23.52 5.05 -2.22
N ALA A 510 22.42 5.73 -2.60
CA ALA A 510 22.19 6.29 -3.93
C ALA A 510 23.14 7.48 -4.26
#